data_e384f331b42b5e2421a856115bf25034
#
_entry.id   e384f331b42b5e2421a856115bf25034
#
_cell.length_a   1.000
_cell.length_b   1.000
_cell.length_c   1.000
_cell.angle_alpha   90.00
_cell.angle_beta   90.00
_cell.angle_gamma   90.00
#
_symmetry.space_group_name_H-M   'P 1'
#
loop_
_entity.id
_entity.type
_entity.pdbx_description
1 polymer ?
#
loop_
_entity_poly.entity_id
_entity_poly.type
_entity_poly.pdbx_seq_one_letter_code
_entity_poly.pdbx_strand_id
1 'polypeptide(L)'
;NLSVMKIQEKLKEQNTKLEAEQTAYHREASRLDSLRNIAERYDGYGNSIRRVMEQKERVPGIQGVVADLIQVNKDYEIAIETALGGSIQNIVTDNEQTAKTMIEFLKKNRYGRATFLPMSSISPRGEFTPKEALKEPSVVGIASELVSVASQYHQITKFPPRRVLVVDNIDHAIAIEK
;
A
#
# COMPACT_ATOMS: atom_id res chain seq x y z
N ASN A 1 18.45 -3.55 -59.80
CA ASN A 1 18.19 -2.12 -59.90
C ASN A 1 18.65 -1.41 -58.58
N LEU A 2 19.81 -0.81 -58.64
CA LEU A 2 20.52 -0.26 -57.46
C LEU A 2 19.67 0.78 -56.71
N SER A 3 18.84 1.52 -57.43
CA SER A 3 17.93 2.53 -56.86
C SER A 3 16.82 1.94 -55.99
N VAL A 4 16.26 0.80 -56.40
CA VAL A 4 15.23 0.11 -55.66
C VAL A 4 15.79 -0.48 -54.35
N MET A 5 16.99 -1.03 -54.40
CA MET A 5 17.66 -1.55 -53.19
C MET A 5 17.93 -0.45 -52.17
N LYS A 6 18.42 0.73 -52.60
CA LYS A 6 18.65 1.88 -51.73
C LYS A 6 17.35 2.41 -51.07
N ILE A 7 16.23 2.38 -51.80
CA ILE A 7 14.92 2.79 -51.26
C ILE A 7 14.41 1.77 -50.28
N GLN A 8 14.57 0.49 -50.56
CA GLN A 8 14.17 -0.57 -49.63
C GLN A 8 14.97 -0.54 -48.33
N GLU A 9 16.27 -0.29 -48.41
CA GLU A 9 17.14 -0.15 -47.26
C GLU A 9 16.73 1.04 -46.37
N LYS A 10 16.51 2.21 -47.01
CA LYS A 10 15.97 3.38 -46.29
C LYS A 10 14.59 3.13 -45.64
N LEU A 11 13.71 2.45 -46.36
CA LEU A 11 12.38 2.12 -45.83
C LEU A 11 12.50 1.22 -44.62
N LYS A 12 13.35 0.21 -44.66
CA LYS A 12 13.61 -0.70 -43.53
C LYS A 12 14.18 0.07 -42.32
N GLU A 13 15.16 0.96 -42.56
CA GLU A 13 15.74 1.80 -41.52
C GLU A 13 14.67 2.69 -40.84
N GLN A 14 13.84 3.37 -41.66
CA GLN A 14 12.77 4.22 -41.16
C GLN A 14 11.71 3.43 -40.38
N ASN A 15 11.34 2.24 -40.83
CA ASN A 15 10.39 1.36 -40.12
C ASN A 15 10.96 0.92 -38.76
N THR A 16 12.22 0.50 -38.72
CA THR A 16 12.88 0.13 -37.44
C THR A 16 12.92 1.29 -36.48
N LYS A 17 13.20 2.49 -36.94
CA LYS A 17 13.20 3.70 -36.15
C LYS A 17 11.80 4.03 -35.63
N LEU A 18 10.79 3.92 -36.50
CA LEU A 18 9.40 4.14 -36.15
C LEU A 18 8.92 3.17 -35.04
N GLU A 19 9.24 1.89 -35.19
CA GLU A 19 8.92 0.87 -34.17
C GLU A 19 9.56 1.16 -32.82
N ALA A 20 10.83 1.58 -32.81
CA ALA A 20 11.54 1.96 -31.61
C ALA A 20 10.92 3.20 -30.93
N GLU A 21 10.55 4.21 -31.71
CA GLU A 21 9.90 5.43 -31.21
C GLU A 21 8.47 5.14 -30.68
N GLN A 22 7.71 4.29 -31.38
CA GLN A 22 6.39 3.85 -30.90
C GLN A 22 6.47 3.09 -29.59
N THR A 23 7.45 2.20 -29.44
CA THR A 23 7.69 1.46 -28.20
C THR A 23 8.06 2.40 -27.07
N ALA A 24 8.92 3.39 -27.31
CA ALA A 24 9.29 4.40 -26.34
C ALA A 24 8.08 5.26 -25.93
N TYR A 25 7.25 5.67 -26.89
CA TYR A 25 6.04 6.45 -26.64
C TYR A 25 5.05 5.65 -25.75
N HIS A 26 4.76 4.40 -26.09
CA HIS A 26 3.84 3.57 -25.30
C HIS A 26 4.32 3.35 -23.86
N ARG A 27 5.63 3.18 -23.67
CA ARG A 27 6.21 3.06 -22.32
C ARG A 27 6.03 4.35 -21.51
N GLU A 28 6.31 5.51 -22.08
CA GLU A 28 6.16 6.80 -21.40
C GLU A 28 4.68 7.15 -21.15
N ALA A 29 3.79 6.81 -22.09
CA ALA A 29 2.34 6.98 -21.91
C ALA A 29 1.82 6.13 -20.74
N SER A 30 2.18 4.84 -20.68
CA SER A 30 1.83 3.95 -19.57
C SER A 30 2.38 4.45 -18.23
N ARG A 31 3.59 4.97 -18.22
CA ARG A 31 4.19 5.55 -17.03
C ARG A 31 3.45 6.80 -16.55
N LEU A 32 3.04 7.66 -17.48
CA LEU A 32 2.26 8.85 -17.17
C LEU A 32 0.91 8.48 -16.55
N ASP A 33 0.22 7.49 -17.10
CA ASP A 33 -1.05 7.02 -16.58
C ASP A 33 -0.90 6.40 -15.17
N SER A 34 0.16 5.63 -14.96
CA SER A 34 0.50 5.10 -13.64
C SER A 34 0.72 6.22 -12.61
N LEU A 35 1.48 7.24 -12.96
CA LEU A 35 1.73 8.40 -12.08
C LEU A 35 0.47 9.21 -11.80
N ARG A 36 -0.42 9.39 -12.78
CA ARG A 36 -1.73 10.04 -12.58
C ARG A 36 -2.60 9.25 -11.61
N ASN A 37 -2.71 7.95 -11.80
CA ASN A 37 -3.47 7.06 -10.91
C ASN A 37 -2.95 7.12 -9.47
N ILE A 38 -1.63 7.16 -9.28
CA ILE A 38 -1.01 7.33 -7.96
C ILE A 38 -1.34 8.71 -7.38
N ALA A 39 -1.26 9.78 -8.16
CA ALA A 39 -1.57 11.12 -7.70
C ALA A 39 -3.02 11.25 -7.25
N GLU A 40 -3.97 10.72 -8.02
CA GLU A 40 -5.40 10.72 -7.69
C GLU A 40 -5.70 9.84 -6.47
N ARG A 41 -5.14 8.64 -6.41
CA ARG A 41 -5.36 7.67 -5.33
C ARG A 41 -4.88 8.19 -3.97
N TYR A 42 -3.77 8.93 -3.96
CA TYR A 42 -3.15 9.44 -2.75
C TYR A 42 -3.34 10.96 -2.56
N ASP A 43 -4.36 11.54 -3.19
CA ASP A 43 -4.64 12.99 -3.08
C ASP A 43 -4.94 13.41 -1.63
N GLY A 44 -5.61 12.58 -0.85
CA GLY A 44 -5.85 12.82 0.58
C GLY A 44 -4.68 12.50 1.51
N TYR A 45 -3.59 11.93 0.99
CA TYR A 45 -2.41 11.53 1.77
C TYR A 45 -1.35 12.62 1.76
N GLY A 46 -0.50 12.63 2.80
CA GLY A 46 0.61 13.58 2.84
C GLY A 46 1.59 13.45 1.67
N ASN A 47 2.25 14.55 1.29
CA ASN A 47 3.19 14.59 0.17
C ASN A 47 4.25 13.48 0.23
N SER A 48 4.75 13.15 1.43
CA SER A 48 5.76 12.10 1.64
C SER A 48 5.28 10.73 1.17
N ILE A 49 4.04 10.35 1.50
CA ILE A 49 3.45 9.06 1.12
C ILE A 49 3.33 8.97 -0.40
N ARG A 50 2.76 9.99 -1.03
CA ARG A 50 2.63 10.07 -2.48
C ARG A 50 3.99 9.91 -3.18
N ARG A 51 5.02 10.63 -2.71
CA ARG A 51 6.38 10.57 -3.27
C ARG A 51 7.03 9.20 -3.14
N VAL A 52 6.80 8.50 -2.05
CA VAL A 52 7.26 7.10 -1.92
C VAL A 52 6.49 6.18 -2.87
N MET A 53 5.17 6.33 -2.97
CA MET A 53 4.36 5.49 -3.84
C MET A 53 4.70 5.66 -5.33
N GLU A 54 5.13 6.85 -5.75
CA GLU A 54 5.68 7.11 -7.10
C GLU A 54 6.96 6.29 -7.40
N GLN A 55 7.67 5.82 -6.37
CA GLN A 55 8.86 4.98 -6.53
C GLN A 55 8.55 3.47 -6.58
N LYS A 56 7.30 3.05 -6.37
CA LYS A 56 6.92 1.64 -6.27
C LYS A 56 7.35 0.79 -7.46
N GLU A 57 7.26 1.31 -8.67
CA GLU A 57 7.69 0.61 -9.89
C GLU A 57 9.22 0.42 -9.95
N ARG A 58 9.98 1.33 -9.34
CA ARG A 58 11.46 1.30 -9.33
C ARG A 58 12.03 0.55 -8.15
N VAL A 59 11.25 0.45 -7.08
CA VAL A 59 11.64 -0.18 -5.81
C VAL A 59 10.59 -1.23 -5.46
N PRO A 60 10.72 -2.46 -5.97
CA PRO A 60 9.73 -3.54 -5.81
C PRO A 60 9.44 -3.91 -4.35
N GLY A 61 10.34 -3.56 -3.43
CA GLY A 61 10.14 -3.78 -2.00
C GLY A 61 9.05 -2.92 -1.37
N ILE A 62 8.57 -1.86 -2.04
CA ILE A 62 7.42 -1.06 -1.60
C ILE A 62 6.14 -1.83 -1.92
N GLN A 63 5.42 -2.28 -0.89
CA GLN A 63 4.20 -3.07 -1.07
C GLN A 63 2.96 -2.19 -1.29
N GLY A 64 2.83 -1.12 -0.55
CA GLY A 64 1.70 -0.18 -0.58
C GLY A 64 1.49 0.48 0.76
N VAL A 65 0.42 1.24 0.92
CA VAL A 65 -0.03 1.69 2.24
C VAL A 65 -0.97 0.66 2.86
N VAL A 66 -1.06 0.62 4.18
CA VAL A 66 -1.92 -0.34 4.91
C VAL A 66 -3.36 -0.30 4.36
N ALA A 67 -3.92 0.89 4.13
CA ALA A 67 -5.26 1.07 3.57
C ALA A 67 -5.51 0.31 2.26
N ASP A 68 -4.50 0.19 1.40
CA ASP A 68 -4.63 -0.47 0.09
C ASP A 68 -4.48 -2.00 0.18
N LEU A 69 -3.87 -2.49 1.25
CA LEU A 69 -3.53 -3.90 1.42
C LEU A 69 -4.55 -4.66 2.24
N ILE A 70 -5.41 -3.96 2.98
CA ILE A 70 -6.47 -4.53 3.80
C ILE A 70 -7.81 -4.51 3.07
N GLN A 71 -8.65 -5.49 3.35
CA GLN A 71 -10.04 -5.55 2.93
C GLN A 71 -10.92 -5.68 4.17
N VAL A 72 -11.95 -4.87 4.24
CA VAL A 72 -12.89 -4.83 5.37
C VAL A 72 -14.31 -4.85 4.83
N ASN A 73 -15.22 -5.54 5.53
CA ASN A 73 -16.64 -5.44 5.24
C ASN A 73 -17.11 -4.01 5.53
N LYS A 74 -17.99 -3.49 4.66
CA LYS A 74 -18.54 -2.12 4.78
C LYS A 74 -19.14 -1.83 6.16
N ASP A 75 -19.74 -2.82 6.79
CA ASP A 75 -20.37 -2.68 8.11
C ASP A 75 -19.35 -2.36 9.22
N TYR A 76 -18.08 -2.70 9.01
CA TYR A 76 -17.01 -2.51 9.99
C TYR A 76 -15.95 -1.49 9.56
N GLU A 77 -16.11 -0.87 8.41
CA GLU A 77 -15.12 0.04 7.82
C GLU A 77 -14.74 1.18 8.78
N ILE A 78 -15.74 1.86 9.35
CA ILE A 78 -15.53 2.97 10.30
C ILE A 78 -14.84 2.48 11.58
N ALA A 79 -15.24 1.32 12.10
CA ALA A 79 -14.66 0.75 13.31
C ALA A 79 -13.19 0.37 13.10
N ILE A 80 -12.85 -0.22 11.96
CA ILE A 80 -11.49 -0.61 11.61
C ILE A 80 -10.63 0.62 11.31
N GLU A 81 -11.16 1.62 10.60
CA GLU A 81 -10.46 2.88 10.37
C GLU A 81 -10.12 3.57 11.70
N THR A 82 -11.08 3.61 12.62
CA THR A 82 -10.87 4.13 13.98
C THR A 82 -9.82 3.34 14.75
N ALA A 83 -9.86 2.00 14.68
CA ALA A 83 -8.92 1.11 15.34
C ALA A 83 -7.48 1.25 14.83
N LEU A 84 -7.33 1.44 13.53
CA LEU A 84 -6.03 1.66 12.88
C LEU A 84 -5.52 3.09 13.08
N GLY A 85 -6.42 4.07 13.14
CA GLY A 85 -6.07 5.48 13.25
C GLY A 85 -5.02 5.88 12.20
N GLY A 86 -3.99 6.60 12.62
CA GLY A 86 -2.90 7.03 11.73
C GLY A 86 -2.11 5.89 11.08
N SER A 87 -2.19 4.68 11.63
CA SER A 87 -1.48 3.51 11.08
C SER A 87 -2.01 3.05 9.73
N ILE A 88 -3.22 3.47 9.35
CA ILE A 88 -3.81 3.16 8.04
C ILE A 88 -2.99 3.73 6.89
N GLN A 89 -2.24 4.80 7.14
CA GLN A 89 -1.36 5.47 6.17
C GLN A 89 0.09 4.96 6.20
N ASN A 90 0.44 3.99 7.06
CA ASN A 90 1.79 3.46 7.10
C ASN A 90 2.14 2.77 5.78
N ILE A 91 3.36 3.02 5.31
CA ILE A 91 3.90 2.40 4.09
C ILE A 91 4.48 1.04 4.44
N VAL A 92 3.93 0.01 3.84
CA VAL A 92 4.41 -1.37 4.01
C VAL A 92 5.55 -1.63 3.06
N THR A 93 6.66 -2.15 3.59
CA THR A 93 7.82 -2.59 2.83
C THR A 93 8.12 -4.07 3.12
N ASP A 94 8.82 -4.74 2.21
CA ASP A 94 9.25 -6.12 2.39
C ASP A 94 10.19 -6.27 3.59
N ASN A 95 11.14 -5.33 3.74
CA ASN A 95 12.17 -5.36 4.78
C ASN A 95 12.61 -3.95 5.22
N GLU A 96 13.47 -3.91 6.25
CA GLU A 96 13.99 -2.66 6.81
C GLU A 96 14.91 -1.92 5.84
N GLN A 97 15.61 -2.62 4.96
CA GLN A 97 16.52 -1.99 4.00
C GLN A 97 15.77 -1.16 2.98
N THR A 98 14.64 -1.65 2.49
CA THR A 98 13.73 -0.90 1.61
C THR A 98 13.19 0.34 2.33
N ALA A 99 12.74 0.18 3.59
CA ALA A 99 12.26 1.30 4.41
C ALA A 99 13.36 2.36 4.59
N LYS A 100 14.58 1.95 4.93
CA LYS A 100 15.73 2.85 5.08
C LYS A 100 16.01 3.62 3.80
N THR A 101 16.05 2.95 2.66
CA THR A 101 16.27 3.60 1.35
C THR A 101 15.21 4.68 1.08
N MET A 102 13.95 4.41 1.39
CA MET A 102 12.87 5.39 1.21
C MET A 102 12.91 6.53 2.21
N ILE A 103 13.33 6.28 3.44
CA ILE A 103 13.56 7.34 4.44
C ILE A 103 14.68 8.28 3.97
N GLU A 104 15.77 7.74 3.46
CA GLU A 104 16.88 8.53 2.90
C GLU A 104 16.44 9.34 1.67
N PHE A 105 15.62 8.74 0.79
CA PHE A 105 15.02 9.42 -0.35
C PHE A 105 14.15 10.61 0.08
N LEU A 106 13.26 10.42 1.06
CA LEU A 106 12.43 11.50 1.59
C LEU A 106 13.26 12.62 2.22
N LYS A 107 14.29 12.25 3.00
CA LYS A 107 15.18 13.18 3.68
C LYS A 107 15.99 14.01 2.67
N LYS A 108 16.60 13.35 1.67
CA LYS A 108 17.41 13.99 0.63
C LYS A 108 16.61 15.03 -0.17
N ASN A 109 15.35 14.70 -0.47
CA ASN A 109 14.50 15.55 -1.30
C ASN A 109 13.60 16.50 -0.48
N ARG A 110 13.68 16.48 0.85
CA ARG A 110 12.84 17.29 1.76
C ARG A 110 11.34 17.10 1.55
N TYR A 111 10.91 15.88 1.26
CA TYR A 111 9.51 15.55 0.99
C TYR A 111 8.66 15.32 2.26
N GLY A 112 9.24 15.48 3.43
CA GLY A 112 8.57 15.29 4.71
C GLY A 112 8.84 13.91 5.33
N ARG A 113 7.95 13.47 6.21
CA ARG A 113 8.08 12.23 6.97
C ARG A 113 6.98 11.26 6.61
N ALA A 114 7.29 9.97 6.62
CA ALA A 114 6.34 8.89 6.53
C ALA A 114 6.70 7.80 7.54
N THR A 115 5.72 7.03 7.99
CA THR A 115 5.94 5.86 8.83
C THR A 115 5.99 4.62 7.95
N PHE A 116 7.01 3.82 8.16
CA PHE A 116 7.21 2.57 7.43
C PHE A 116 6.95 1.37 8.33
N LEU A 117 6.38 0.35 7.75
CA LEU A 117 6.08 -0.94 8.38
C LEU A 117 6.79 -2.05 7.59
N PRO A 118 8.06 -2.37 7.91
CA PRO A 118 8.75 -3.49 7.29
C PRO A 118 8.13 -4.81 7.73
N MET A 119 7.70 -5.65 6.78
CA MET A 119 7.10 -6.94 7.10
C MET A 119 8.05 -7.86 7.86
N SER A 120 9.35 -7.79 7.56
CA SER A 120 10.39 -8.54 8.28
C SER A 120 10.48 -8.21 9.78
N SER A 121 10.07 -7.01 10.18
CA SER A 121 10.10 -6.54 11.59
C SER A 121 8.83 -6.84 12.37
N ILE A 122 7.77 -7.31 11.71
CA ILE A 122 6.52 -7.63 12.38
C ILE A 122 6.68 -8.97 13.11
N SER A 123 7.01 -8.90 14.39
CA SER A 123 7.06 -10.10 15.26
C SER A 123 5.66 -10.48 15.75
N PRO A 124 5.34 -11.76 15.83
CA PRO A 124 4.16 -12.24 16.54
C PRO A 124 4.37 -12.02 18.04
N ARG A 125 4.01 -10.85 18.54
CA ARG A 125 3.92 -10.63 19.99
C ARG A 125 2.67 -11.33 20.48
N GLY A 126 2.73 -11.99 21.68
CA GLY A 126 1.71 -12.84 22.29
C GLY A 126 0.25 -12.56 21.90
N GLU A 127 -0.56 -13.56 21.76
CA GLU A 127 -1.96 -13.42 21.37
C GLU A 127 -2.72 -12.63 22.42
N PHE A 128 -3.35 -11.53 22.02
CA PHE A 128 -4.34 -10.86 22.83
C PHE A 128 -5.67 -11.59 22.63
N THR A 129 -6.04 -12.36 23.61
CA THR A 129 -7.31 -13.09 23.56
C THR A 129 -8.11 -12.73 24.82
N PRO A 130 -8.93 -11.67 24.77
CA PRO A 130 -9.79 -11.29 25.88
C PRO A 130 -10.97 -12.28 25.96
N LYS A 131 -10.70 -13.48 26.47
CA LYS A 131 -11.63 -14.63 26.46
C LYS A 131 -12.99 -14.33 27.11
N GLU A 132 -13.03 -13.48 28.11
CA GLU A 132 -14.26 -13.12 28.81
C GLU A 132 -15.04 -12.06 27.97
N ALA A 133 -14.39 -11.03 27.49
CA ALA A 133 -15.04 -10.01 26.67
C ALA A 133 -15.58 -10.57 25.34
N LEU A 134 -14.91 -11.54 24.74
CA LEU A 134 -15.38 -12.20 23.50
C LEU A 134 -16.65 -13.05 23.68
N LYS A 135 -17.05 -13.34 24.92
CA LYS A 135 -18.28 -14.07 25.18
C LYS A 135 -19.51 -13.17 25.26
N GLU A 136 -19.32 -11.87 25.37
CA GLU A 136 -20.41 -10.91 25.40
C GLU A 136 -21.12 -10.83 24.04
N PRO A 137 -22.46 -10.95 24.01
CA PRO A 137 -23.23 -10.97 22.74
C PRO A 137 -23.08 -9.71 21.90
N SER A 138 -22.65 -8.61 22.53
CA SER A 138 -22.45 -7.30 21.91
C SER A 138 -21.08 -7.13 21.25
N VAL A 139 -20.16 -8.08 21.45
CA VAL A 139 -18.82 -8.05 20.86
C VAL A 139 -18.87 -8.68 19.46
N VAL A 140 -18.55 -7.89 18.46
CA VAL A 140 -18.47 -8.34 17.06
C VAL A 140 -17.21 -9.18 16.84
N GLY A 141 -16.09 -8.78 17.45
CA GLY A 141 -14.82 -9.50 17.38
C GLY A 141 -13.60 -8.61 17.63
N ILE A 142 -12.43 -9.20 17.44
CA ILE A 142 -11.16 -8.46 17.47
C ILE A 142 -10.97 -7.80 16.12
N ALA A 143 -10.59 -6.53 16.10
CA ALA A 143 -10.42 -5.77 14.86
C ALA A 143 -9.48 -6.44 13.84
N SER A 144 -8.45 -7.15 14.30
CA SER A 144 -7.55 -7.92 13.43
C SER A 144 -8.21 -9.11 12.72
N GLU A 145 -9.30 -9.65 13.27
CA GLU A 145 -10.04 -10.78 12.69
C GLU A 145 -11.11 -10.31 11.68
N LEU A 146 -11.50 -9.03 11.78
CA LEU A 146 -12.46 -8.39 10.87
C LEU A 146 -11.79 -7.82 9.61
N VAL A 147 -10.47 -7.92 9.53
CA VAL A 147 -9.66 -7.48 8.40
C VAL A 147 -9.16 -8.70 7.64
N SER A 148 -9.36 -8.70 6.33
CA SER A 148 -8.73 -9.68 5.43
C SER A 148 -7.63 -9.02 4.61
N VAL A 149 -6.61 -9.81 4.30
CA VAL A 149 -5.46 -9.41 3.48
C VAL A 149 -5.08 -10.56 2.56
N ALA A 150 -4.43 -10.26 1.45
CA ALA A 150 -3.80 -11.30 0.64
C ALA A 150 -2.78 -12.08 1.49
N SER A 151 -2.63 -13.39 1.24
CA SER A 151 -1.82 -14.31 2.06
C SER A 151 -0.39 -13.83 2.30
N GLN A 152 0.19 -13.17 1.31
CA GLN A 152 1.53 -12.58 1.39
C GLN A 152 1.65 -11.44 2.42
N TYR A 153 0.53 -10.82 2.79
CA TYR A 153 0.45 -9.70 3.74
C TYR A 153 -0.11 -10.10 5.09
N HIS A 154 -0.29 -11.38 5.37
CA HIS A 154 -0.87 -11.87 6.62
C HIS A 154 -0.21 -11.30 7.87
N GLN A 155 1.06 -10.94 7.81
CA GLN A 155 1.76 -10.33 8.94
C GLN A 155 1.21 -8.95 9.32
N ILE A 156 0.60 -8.21 8.37
CA ILE A 156 0.02 -6.89 8.62
C ILE A 156 -1.15 -6.96 9.59
N THR A 157 -1.94 -8.02 9.59
CA THR A 157 -3.05 -8.21 10.52
C THR A 157 -2.59 -8.33 11.98
N LYS A 158 -1.32 -8.65 12.19
CA LYS A 158 -0.69 -8.72 13.51
C LYS A 158 -0.22 -7.37 14.06
N PHE A 159 -0.35 -6.30 13.28
CA PHE A 159 -0.01 -4.93 13.66
C PHE A 159 -1.24 -4.25 14.34
N PRO A 160 -1.22 -2.98 14.81
CA PRO A 160 -2.08 -2.37 15.85
C PRO A 160 -3.51 -2.87 16.07
N PRO A 161 -4.31 -3.28 15.08
CA PRO A 161 -5.73 -3.59 15.33
C PRO A 161 -5.97 -4.85 16.19
N ARG A 162 -4.94 -5.63 16.48
CA ARG A 162 -5.06 -6.90 17.22
C ARG A 162 -5.43 -6.75 18.71
N ARG A 163 -5.37 -5.54 19.26
CA ARG A 163 -5.74 -5.27 20.67
C ARG A 163 -7.00 -4.44 20.79
N VAL A 164 -7.74 -4.29 19.72
CA VAL A 164 -8.98 -3.51 19.68
C VAL A 164 -10.15 -4.45 19.52
N LEU A 165 -11.12 -4.37 20.43
CA LEU A 165 -12.41 -5.03 20.32
C LEU A 165 -13.36 -4.12 19.56
N VAL A 166 -14.12 -4.72 18.66
CA VAL A 166 -15.22 -4.07 17.94
C VAL A 166 -16.52 -4.52 18.56
N VAL A 167 -17.33 -3.56 18.96
CA VAL A 167 -18.66 -3.76 19.55
C VAL A 167 -19.71 -3.11 18.69
N ASP A 168 -20.94 -3.53 18.85
CA ASP A 168 -22.08 -3.07 18.03
C ASP A 168 -22.52 -1.64 18.33
N ASN A 169 -22.33 -1.15 19.58
CA ASN A 169 -22.67 0.24 19.95
C ASN A 169 -21.84 0.75 21.14
N ILE A 170 -21.94 2.07 21.40
CA ILE A 170 -21.17 2.76 22.42
C ILE A 170 -21.53 2.34 23.85
N ASP A 171 -22.80 2.04 24.13
CA ASP A 171 -23.23 1.66 25.48
C ASP A 171 -22.61 0.33 25.90
N HIS A 172 -22.49 -0.59 24.96
CA HIS A 172 -21.80 -1.87 25.19
C HIS A 172 -20.28 -1.69 25.33
N ALA A 173 -19.66 -0.76 24.59
CA ALA A 173 -18.25 -0.42 24.78
C ALA A 173 -17.97 0.01 26.22
N ILE A 174 -18.80 0.91 26.76
CA ILE A 174 -18.69 1.42 28.14
C ILE A 174 -18.91 0.31 29.19
N ALA A 175 -19.79 -0.65 28.89
CA ALA A 175 -20.06 -1.76 29.80
C ALA A 175 -18.89 -2.75 29.91
N ILE A 176 -18.15 -2.94 28.84
CA ILE A 176 -17.01 -3.88 28.78
C ILE A 176 -15.72 -3.27 29.37
N GLU A 177 -15.57 -1.94 29.38
CA GLU A 177 -14.41 -1.24 29.95
C GLU A 177 -14.35 -1.29 31.47
N LYS A 178 -15.46 -1.60 32.15
CA LYS A 178 -15.56 -1.72 33.63
C LYS A 178 -15.16 -3.10 34.11
#